data_dd4cd8eff443de760275d8b35c0c1285
#
_entry.id   dd4cd8eff443de760275d8b35c0c1285
#
_cell.length_a   1.000
_cell.length_b   1.000
_cell.length_c   1.000
_cell.angle_alpha   90.00
_cell.angle_beta   90.00
_cell.angle_gamma   90.00
#
_symmetry.space_group_name_H-M   'P 1'
#
loop_
_entity.id
_entity.type
_entity.pdbx_description
1 polymer ?
#
loop_
_entity_poly.entity_id
_entity_poly.type
_entity_poly.pdbx_seq_one_letter_code
_entity_poly.pdbx_strand_id
1 'polypeptide(L)'
;MDRLLLVDGSNLLFQMFYGMPSRIVNHQGRAIQGTLGFVGALLKMIRMTCPTHVAVLFDGEHANERKDLDADYKTNRPDFSQMPEEEIPFSQLPDIFAALRYLEIPFAETEVCEADDWMAGYSLQYGSDRQVIIASQDSDFFQLINQNVFVLRYRGDNSQLCSAKYVREKFGVSPDRYADFKALVGDTADNVRGIKGIGPKTAASLLEAYGDLEGILSNAQDVPKKALREALLEGAERLRINSALIKLTNSVSLPFSLEETVYFPKNLTTREVLTEIGVLQSR
;
A
#
# COMPACT_ATOMS: atom_id res chain seq x y z
N MET A 1 19.48 -11.37 -10.96
CA MET A 1 19.28 -10.51 -9.79
C MET A 1 17.96 -10.90 -9.15
N ASP A 2 17.98 -11.25 -7.88
CA ASP A 2 16.77 -11.68 -7.19
C ASP A 2 15.78 -10.52 -7.09
N ARG A 3 14.51 -10.84 -7.30
CA ARG A 3 13.43 -9.87 -7.28
C ARG A 3 12.29 -10.37 -6.40
N LEU A 4 11.97 -9.59 -5.37
CA LEU A 4 10.86 -9.83 -4.48
C LEU A 4 9.66 -8.99 -4.91
N LEU A 5 8.53 -9.62 -5.21
CA LEU A 5 7.23 -8.97 -5.42
C LEU A 5 6.41 -9.11 -4.14
N LEU A 6 6.16 -7.98 -3.49
CA LEU A 6 5.24 -7.87 -2.37
C LEU A 6 3.91 -7.32 -2.87
N VAL A 7 2.84 -8.04 -2.64
CA VAL A 7 1.50 -7.61 -3.08
C VAL A 7 0.68 -7.21 -1.86
N ASP A 8 0.21 -5.98 -1.87
CA ASP A 8 -0.80 -5.48 -0.95
C ASP A 8 -2.14 -6.15 -1.29
N GLY A 9 -2.43 -7.22 -0.55
CA GLY A 9 -3.58 -8.09 -0.82
C GLY A 9 -4.90 -7.38 -0.57
N SER A 10 -4.99 -6.61 0.51
CA SER A 10 -6.18 -5.84 0.84
C SER A 10 -6.47 -4.78 -0.22
N ASN A 11 -5.49 -3.98 -0.58
CA ASN A 11 -5.62 -2.96 -1.62
C ASN A 11 -6.00 -3.57 -2.98
N LEU A 12 -5.35 -4.67 -3.38
CA LEU A 12 -5.65 -5.35 -4.63
C LEU A 12 -7.07 -5.93 -4.64
N LEU A 13 -7.53 -6.54 -3.53
CA LEU A 13 -8.88 -7.04 -3.40
C LEU A 13 -9.91 -5.91 -3.59
N PHE A 14 -9.77 -4.82 -2.86
CA PHE A 14 -10.66 -3.67 -2.98
C PHE A 14 -10.65 -3.08 -4.40
N GLN A 15 -9.46 -2.91 -4.98
CA GLN A 15 -9.31 -2.42 -6.34
C GLN A 15 -10.04 -3.31 -7.36
N MET A 16 -9.94 -4.63 -7.23
CA MET A 16 -10.59 -5.56 -8.16
C MET A 16 -12.07 -5.70 -7.89
N PHE A 17 -12.50 -5.70 -6.65
CA PHE A 17 -13.91 -5.83 -6.29
C PHE A 17 -14.75 -4.65 -6.81
N TYR A 18 -14.28 -3.43 -6.59
CA TYR A 18 -14.97 -2.20 -7.01
C TYR A 18 -14.60 -1.70 -8.41
N GLY A 19 -13.43 -2.10 -8.90
CA GLY A 19 -12.94 -1.66 -10.22
C GLY A 19 -13.45 -2.46 -11.40
N MET A 20 -14.09 -3.62 -11.16
CA MET A 20 -14.69 -4.40 -12.24
C MET A 20 -15.97 -3.73 -12.74
N PRO A 21 -16.19 -3.68 -14.08
CA PRO A 21 -17.29 -2.92 -14.68
C PRO A 21 -18.69 -3.48 -14.38
N SER A 22 -18.78 -4.73 -13.89
CA SER A 22 -20.04 -5.39 -13.55
C SER A 22 -19.82 -6.46 -12.50
N ARG A 23 -20.89 -6.79 -11.77
CA ARG A 23 -20.94 -7.96 -10.90
C ARG A 23 -20.84 -9.22 -11.78
N ILE A 24 -19.79 -10.02 -11.54
CA ILE A 24 -19.61 -11.32 -12.21
C ILE A 24 -19.99 -12.40 -11.21
N VAL A 25 -20.84 -13.32 -11.64
CA VAL A 25 -21.30 -14.44 -10.80
C VAL A 25 -20.85 -15.78 -11.42
N ASN A 26 -20.59 -16.76 -10.57
CA ASN A 26 -20.35 -18.13 -10.99
C ASN A 26 -21.66 -18.86 -11.28
N HIS A 27 -21.58 -20.15 -11.65
CA HIS A 27 -22.74 -21.01 -11.95
C HIS A 27 -23.70 -21.22 -10.76
N GLN A 28 -23.25 -20.92 -9.54
CA GLN A 28 -24.07 -20.98 -8.31
C GLN A 28 -24.71 -19.64 -7.99
N GLY A 29 -24.54 -18.60 -8.81
CA GLY A 29 -25.03 -17.24 -8.57
C GLY A 29 -24.18 -16.43 -7.57
N ARG A 30 -23.07 -16.97 -7.06
CA ARG A 30 -22.17 -16.31 -6.14
C ARG A 30 -21.29 -15.29 -6.86
N ALA A 31 -21.16 -14.10 -6.31
CA ALA A 31 -20.28 -13.03 -6.82
C ALA A 31 -18.81 -13.47 -6.75
N ILE A 32 -18.06 -13.30 -7.85
CA ILE A 32 -16.66 -13.71 -7.97
C ILE A 32 -15.76 -12.63 -8.60
N GLN A 33 -16.27 -11.42 -8.84
CA GLN A 33 -15.52 -10.38 -9.55
C GLN A 33 -14.21 -10.02 -8.87
N GLY A 34 -14.18 -9.94 -7.53
CA GLY A 34 -12.96 -9.67 -6.76
C GLY A 34 -11.93 -10.79 -6.92
N THR A 35 -12.37 -12.05 -6.75
CA THR A 35 -11.49 -13.24 -6.91
C THR A 35 -10.95 -13.34 -8.34
N LEU A 36 -11.82 -13.19 -9.35
CA LEU A 36 -11.43 -13.22 -10.76
C LEU A 36 -10.42 -12.13 -11.08
N GLY A 37 -10.71 -10.89 -10.64
CA GLY A 37 -9.85 -9.74 -10.84
C GLY A 37 -8.52 -9.88 -10.10
N PHE A 38 -8.56 -10.31 -8.83
CA PHE A 38 -7.38 -10.51 -7.99
C PHE A 38 -6.40 -11.52 -8.62
N VAL A 39 -6.88 -12.72 -8.92
CA VAL A 39 -6.05 -13.77 -9.53
C VAL A 39 -5.52 -13.33 -10.90
N GLY A 40 -6.36 -12.69 -11.73
CA GLY A 40 -5.94 -12.16 -13.02
C GLY A 40 -4.86 -11.09 -12.92
N ALA A 41 -5.03 -10.15 -11.99
CA ALA A 41 -4.07 -9.08 -11.73
C ALA A 41 -2.74 -9.64 -11.17
N LEU A 42 -2.81 -10.54 -10.19
CA LEU A 42 -1.64 -11.18 -9.60
C LEU A 42 -0.80 -11.92 -10.66
N LEU A 43 -1.42 -12.79 -11.44
CA LEU A 43 -0.72 -13.50 -12.52
C LEU A 43 -0.15 -12.54 -13.58
N LYS A 44 -0.83 -11.43 -13.87
CA LYS A 44 -0.32 -10.40 -14.77
C LYS A 44 0.87 -9.66 -14.17
N MET A 45 0.82 -9.26 -12.91
CA MET A 45 1.95 -8.62 -12.21
C MET A 45 3.17 -9.54 -12.15
N ILE A 46 2.98 -10.84 -11.87
CA ILE A 46 4.07 -11.83 -11.90
C ILE A 46 4.71 -11.90 -13.29
N ARG A 47 3.91 -11.95 -14.37
CA ARG A 47 4.45 -11.95 -15.74
C ARG A 47 5.18 -10.64 -16.09
N MET A 48 4.68 -9.49 -15.61
CA MET A 48 5.29 -8.18 -15.86
C MET A 48 6.61 -7.99 -15.13
N THR A 49 6.70 -8.48 -13.90
CA THR A 49 7.84 -8.24 -13.03
C THR A 49 8.85 -9.38 -13.03
N CYS A 50 8.49 -10.58 -13.49
CA CYS A 50 9.33 -11.80 -13.49
C CYS A 50 10.05 -11.99 -12.15
N PRO A 51 9.31 -12.09 -11.01
CA PRO A 51 9.91 -12.19 -9.70
C PRO A 51 10.49 -13.59 -9.45
N THR A 52 11.52 -13.65 -8.61
CA THR A 52 12.05 -14.91 -8.04
C THR A 52 11.41 -15.24 -6.69
N HIS A 53 10.80 -14.24 -6.05
CA HIS A 53 10.16 -14.34 -4.74
C HIS A 53 8.84 -13.56 -4.78
N VAL A 54 7.79 -14.11 -4.18
CA VAL A 54 6.45 -13.48 -4.13
C VAL A 54 5.87 -13.69 -2.74
N ALA A 55 5.28 -12.65 -2.16
CA ALA A 55 4.42 -12.77 -0.99
C ALA A 55 3.20 -11.83 -1.15
N VAL A 56 2.07 -12.25 -0.59
CA VAL A 56 0.84 -11.45 -0.54
C VAL A 56 0.49 -11.19 0.91
N LEU A 57 0.35 -9.91 1.27
CA LEU A 57 0.14 -9.48 2.65
C LEU A 57 -1.22 -8.79 2.75
N PHE A 58 -1.99 -9.16 3.77
CA PHE A 58 -3.32 -8.63 4.02
C PHE A 58 -3.37 -7.94 5.38
N ASP A 59 -4.18 -6.89 5.48
CA ASP A 59 -4.59 -6.35 6.76
C ASP A 59 -5.61 -7.30 7.41
N GLY A 60 -5.36 -7.66 8.66
CA GLY A 60 -6.30 -8.42 9.46
C GLY A 60 -7.22 -7.52 10.30
N GLU A 61 -8.19 -8.13 10.95
CA GLU A 61 -9.09 -7.46 11.87
C GLU A 61 -8.45 -7.37 13.27
N HIS A 62 -7.82 -6.25 13.56
CA HIS A 62 -7.21 -5.99 14.88
C HIS A 62 -7.30 -4.52 15.27
N ALA A 63 -7.05 -4.23 16.56
CA ALA A 63 -6.92 -2.86 17.03
C ALA A 63 -5.73 -2.17 16.34
N ASN A 64 -5.95 -0.94 15.88
CA ASN A 64 -4.93 -0.17 15.20
C ASN A 64 -4.33 0.86 16.16
N GLU A 65 -3.07 0.68 16.54
CA GLU A 65 -2.33 1.61 17.42
C GLU A 65 -2.32 3.04 16.89
N ARG A 66 -2.40 3.25 15.56
CA ARG A 66 -2.50 4.59 14.96
C ARG A 66 -3.80 5.32 15.36
N LYS A 67 -4.88 4.60 15.66
CA LYS A 67 -6.12 5.19 16.19
C LYS A 67 -5.97 5.73 17.61
N ASP A 68 -5.01 5.23 18.38
CA ASP A 68 -4.70 5.76 19.71
C ASP A 68 -4.00 7.12 19.63
N LEU A 69 -3.29 7.38 18.52
CA LEU A 69 -2.66 8.67 18.24
C LEU A 69 -3.67 9.71 17.71
N ASP A 70 -4.63 9.28 16.91
CA ASP A 70 -5.69 10.14 16.36
C ASP A 70 -6.96 9.33 16.12
N ALA A 71 -8.01 9.60 16.88
CA ALA A 71 -9.30 8.91 16.77
C ALA A 71 -9.98 9.12 15.40
N ASP A 72 -9.63 10.18 14.66
CA ASP A 72 -10.15 10.46 13.33
C ASP A 72 -9.45 9.64 12.22
N TYR A 73 -8.33 8.96 12.53
CA TYR A 73 -7.55 8.19 11.56
C TYR A 73 -8.39 7.08 10.92
N LYS A 74 -8.45 7.08 9.59
CA LYS A 74 -9.20 6.11 8.75
C LYS A 74 -10.71 6.02 9.05
N THR A 75 -11.33 7.01 9.72
CA THR A 75 -12.79 7.01 10.01
C THR A 75 -13.64 7.25 8.78
N ASN A 76 -13.07 7.74 7.69
CA ASN A 76 -13.74 7.92 6.41
C ASN A 76 -13.84 6.63 5.57
N ARG A 77 -13.29 5.50 6.07
CA ARG A 77 -13.41 4.20 5.40
C ARG A 77 -14.84 3.67 5.55
N PRO A 78 -15.37 2.95 4.53
CA PRO A 78 -16.70 2.37 4.60
C PRO A 78 -16.86 1.43 5.80
N ASP A 79 -17.98 1.56 6.49
CA ASP A 79 -18.41 0.58 7.50
C ASP A 79 -19.19 -0.54 6.80
N PHE A 80 -18.67 -1.73 6.82
CA PHE A 80 -19.26 -2.91 6.21
C PHE A 80 -20.20 -3.69 7.16
N SER A 81 -20.30 -3.31 8.44
CA SER A 81 -21.04 -4.05 9.45
C SER A 81 -22.53 -4.20 9.17
N GLN A 82 -23.10 -3.28 8.37
CA GLN A 82 -24.52 -3.29 8.01
C GLN A 82 -24.78 -3.77 6.57
N MET A 83 -23.73 -4.15 5.84
CA MET A 83 -23.87 -4.63 4.46
C MET A 83 -24.04 -6.14 4.42
N PRO A 84 -24.82 -6.68 3.47
CA PRO A 84 -24.85 -8.12 3.23
C PRO A 84 -23.45 -8.66 2.95
N GLU A 85 -23.11 -9.80 3.53
CA GLU A 85 -21.77 -10.41 3.40
C GLU A 85 -21.33 -10.56 1.93
N GLU A 86 -22.26 -10.90 1.04
CA GLU A 86 -22.01 -11.08 -0.39
C GLU A 86 -21.70 -9.77 -1.15
N GLU A 87 -21.96 -8.62 -0.55
CA GLU A 87 -21.72 -7.29 -1.11
C GLU A 87 -20.43 -6.65 -0.60
N ILE A 88 -19.72 -7.31 0.31
CA ILE A 88 -18.45 -6.83 0.85
C ILE A 88 -17.26 -7.55 0.20
N PRO A 89 -16.11 -6.88 0.00
CA PRO A 89 -14.94 -7.48 -0.60
C PRO A 89 -14.45 -8.74 0.13
N PHE A 90 -14.50 -8.73 1.44
CA PHE A 90 -14.00 -9.81 2.31
C PHE A 90 -14.69 -11.16 2.10
N SER A 91 -15.93 -11.17 1.57
CA SER A 91 -16.64 -12.40 1.20
C SER A 91 -15.88 -13.28 0.20
N GLN A 92 -14.91 -12.71 -0.52
CA GLN A 92 -14.13 -13.41 -1.54
C GLN A 92 -12.74 -13.84 -1.06
N LEU A 93 -12.33 -13.49 0.16
CA LEU A 93 -11.05 -13.91 0.73
C LEU A 93 -10.85 -15.44 0.76
N PRO A 94 -11.85 -16.26 1.13
CA PRO A 94 -11.66 -17.72 1.13
C PRO A 94 -11.24 -18.28 -0.24
N ASP A 95 -11.82 -17.77 -1.33
CA ASP A 95 -11.46 -18.18 -2.69
C ASP A 95 -10.07 -17.65 -3.09
N ILE A 96 -9.73 -16.41 -2.71
CA ILE A 96 -8.41 -15.82 -2.94
C ILE A 96 -7.35 -16.63 -2.21
N PHE A 97 -7.57 -16.98 -0.95
CA PHE A 97 -6.64 -17.81 -0.18
C PHE A 97 -6.50 -19.23 -0.78
N ALA A 98 -7.59 -19.82 -1.27
CA ALA A 98 -7.53 -21.08 -2.00
C ALA A 98 -6.67 -20.94 -3.28
N ALA A 99 -6.83 -19.86 -4.04
CA ALA A 99 -6.03 -19.59 -5.22
C ALA A 99 -4.53 -19.40 -4.89
N LEU A 100 -4.21 -18.66 -3.83
CA LEU A 100 -2.82 -18.46 -3.38
C LEU A 100 -2.17 -19.78 -2.95
N ARG A 101 -2.89 -20.66 -2.21
CA ARG A 101 -2.41 -22.00 -1.87
C ARG A 101 -2.15 -22.85 -3.12
N TYR A 102 -3.07 -22.85 -4.09
CA TYR A 102 -2.91 -23.59 -5.34
C TYR A 102 -1.73 -23.08 -6.17
N LEU A 103 -1.50 -21.76 -6.15
CA LEU A 103 -0.35 -21.13 -6.80
C LEU A 103 0.96 -21.32 -6.02
N GLU A 104 0.93 -21.85 -4.79
CA GLU A 104 2.07 -21.98 -3.88
C GLU A 104 2.72 -20.61 -3.56
N ILE A 105 1.89 -19.57 -3.43
CA ILE A 105 2.31 -18.23 -3.06
C ILE A 105 2.02 -18.03 -1.58
N PRO A 106 3.03 -17.75 -0.74
CA PRO A 106 2.83 -17.46 0.68
C PRO A 106 2.01 -16.18 0.86
N PHE A 107 1.09 -16.23 1.82
CA PHE A 107 0.28 -15.09 2.21
C PHE A 107 0.03 -15.09 3.71
N ALA A 108 -0.11 -13.92 4.29
CA ALA A 108 -0.41 -13.73 5.71
C ALA A 108 -1.37 -12.56 5.91
N GLU A 109 -2.16 -12.64 6.98
CA GLU A 109 -2.96 -11.55 7.52
C GLU A 109 -2.30 -11.04 8.80
N THR A 110 -2.29 -9.71 8.98
CA THR A 110 -1.70 -9.10 10.18
C THR A 110 -2.57 -9.34 11.42
N GLU A 111 -1.92 -9.48 12.59
CA GLU A 111 -2.60 -9.65 13.88
C GLU A 111 -2.44 -8.42 14.79
N VAL A 112 -1.36 -7.65 14.62
CA VAL A 112 -1.02 -6.55 15.55
C VAL A 112 -0.55 -5.26 14.85
N CYS A 113 -0.21 -5.32 13.55
CA CYS A 113 0.28 -4.17 12.78
C CYS A 113 -0.49 -4.03 11.46
N GLU A 114 -0.28 -2.97 10.71
CA GLU A 114 -0.78 -2.89 9.33
C GLU A 114 0.13 -3.68 8.37
N ALA A 115 -0.41 -4.23 7.28
CA ALA A 115 0.37 -4.92 6.24
C ALA A 115 1.45 -4.02 5.64
N ASP A 116 1.22 -2.71 5.64
CA ASP A 116 2.16 -1.69 5.21
C ASP A 116 3.47 -1.72 5.98
N ASP A 117 3.40 -2.01 7.30
CA ASP A 117 4.59 -2.10 8.16
C ASP A 117 5.42 -3.36 7.84
N TRP A 118 4.78 -4.47 7.50
CA TRP A 118 5.49 -5.65 6.97
C TRP A 118 6.19 -5.35 5.65
N MET A 119 5.51 -4.64 4.73
CA MET A 119 6.12 -4.26 3.45
C MET A 119 7.30 -3.32 3.64
N ALA A 120 7.23 -2.41 4.62
CA ALA A 120 8.35 -1.57 5.01
C ALA A 120 9.51 -2.39 5.57
N GLY A 121 9.22 -3.37 6.44
CA GLY A 121 10.21 -4.29 7.00
C GLY A 121 10.95 -5.10 5.92
N TYR A 122 10.21 -5.70 4.97
CA TYR A 122 10.81 -6.40 3.82
C TYR A 122 11.67 -5.45 2.97
N SER A 123 11.18 -4.25 2.70
CA SER A 123 11.90 -3.27 1.88
C SER A 123 13.19 -2.82 2.52
N LEU A 124 13.22 -2.65 3.85
CA LEU A 124 14.43 -2.30 4.58
C LEU A 124 15.41 -3.47 4.62
N GLN A 125 14.91 -4.67 4.94
CA GLN A 125 15.77 -5.86 5.12
C GLN A 125 16.42 -6.32 3.82
N TYR A 126 15.70 -6.25 2.69
CA TYR A 126 16.15 -6.83 1.42
C TYR A 126 16.42 -5.80 0.31
N GLY A 127 15.96 -4.55 0.45
CA GLY A 127 16.10 -3.50 -0.57
C GLY A 127 17.52 -2.94 -0.72
N SER A 128 18.49 -3.36 0.09
CA SER A 128 19.90 -2.95 -0.05
C SER A 128 20.62 -3.70 -1.18
N ASP A 129 20.31 -4.97 -1.38
CA ASP A 129 21.03 -5.90 -2.26
C ASP A 129 20.15 -6.61 -3.29
N ARG A 130 18.82 -6.50 -3.17
CA ARG A 130 17.83 -7.10 -4.06
C ARG A 130 16.82 -6.08 -4.55
N GLN A 131 16.23 -6.38 -5.70
CA GLN A 131 15.10 -5.57 -6.18
C GLN A 131 13.82 -5.96 -5.44
N VAL A 132 13.18 -4.99 -4.78
CA VAL A 132 11.87 -5.13 -4.15
C VAL A 132 10.84 -4.32 -4.94
N ILE A 133 9.74 -4.95 -5.30
CA ILE A 133 8.60 -4.31 -5.98
C ILE A 133 7.39 -4.45 -5.07
N ILE A 134 6.88 -3.34 -4.56
CA ILE A 134 5.64 -3.27 -3.80
C ILE A 134 4.49 -2.99 -4.78
N ALA A 135 3.55 -3.91 -4.90
CA ALA A 135 2.37 -3.74 -5.74
C ALA A 135 1.20 -3.22 -4.90
N SER A 136 0.96 -1.91 -4.95
CA SER A 136 -0.14 -1.22 -4.27
C SER A 136 -0.51 0.09 -4.97
N GLN A 137 -1.74 0.57 -4.76
CA GLN A 137 -2.17 1.93 -5.13
C GLN A 137 -1.84 2.95 -4.04
N ASP A 138 -1.48 2.50 -2.84
CA ASP A 138 -1.17 3.41 -1.75
C ASP A 138 0.11 4.19 -2.03
N SER A 139 0.02 5.49 -1.81
CA SER A 139 1.14 6.39 -2.00
C SER A 139 2.12 6.41 -0.82
N ASP A 140 1.74 5.87 0.34
CA ASP A 140 2.61 5.85 1.50
C ASP A 140 3.86 5.02 1.29
N PHE A 141 3.78 4.01 0.44
CA PHE A 141 4.95 3.25 0.01
C PHE A 141 5.99 4.06 -0.77
N PHE A 142 5.66 5.26 -1.25
CA PHE A 142 6.67 6.10 -1.93
C PHE A 142 7.80 6.52 -1.01
N GLN A 143 7.60 6.55 0.31
CA GLN A 143 8.65 6.81 1.30
C GLN A 143 9.73 5.71 1.34
N LEU A 144 9.41 4.49 0.85
CA LEU A 144 10.32 3.33 0.85
C LEU A 144 11.18 3.24 -0.42
N ILE A 145 10.83 4.01 -1.46
CA ILE A 145 11.49 3.93 -2.76
C ILE A 145 12.96 4.37 -2.64
N ASN A 146 13.83 3.54 -3.19
CA ASN A 146 15.26 3.83 -3.31
C ASN A 146 15.80 3.31 -4.66
N GLN A 147 17.10 3.01 -4.76
CA GLN A 147 17.72 2.48 -5.98
C GLN A 147 17.24 1.06 -6.35
N ASN A 148 16.78 0.27 -5.37
CA ASN A 148 16.35 -1.12 -5.55
C ASN A 148 14.87 -1.35 -5.19
N VAL A 149 14.23 -0.43 -4.47
CA VAL A 149 12.82 -0.52 -4.06
C VAL A 149 11.95 0.34 -4.97
N PHE A 150 10.90 -0.26 -5.52
CA PHE A 150 9.96 0.37 -6.45
C PHE A 150 8.52 0.09 -6.02
N VAL A 151 7.59 0.98 -6.41
CA VAL A 151 6.16 0.76 -6.22
C VAL A 151 5.49 0.55 -7.57
N LEU A 152 4.82 -0.59 -7.74
CA LEU A 152 4.03 -0.90 -8.93
C LEU A 152 2.58 -0.51 -8.68
N ARG A 153 2.13 0.54 -9.34
CA ARG A 153 0.72 0.92 -9.40
C ARG A 153 0.05 0.16 -10.53
N TYR A 154 -0.54 -0.98 -10.18
CA TYR A 154 -1.16 -1.86 -11.18
C TYR A 154 -2.47 -1.27 -11.72
N ARG A 155 -2.56 -1.13 -13.06
CA ARG A 155 -3.75 -0.68 -13.80
C ARG A 155 -3.85 -1.38 -15.16
N GLY A 156 -3.72 -2.71 -15.15
CA GLY A 156 -3.69 -3.50 -16.38
C GLY A 156 -2.51 -3.08 -17.28
N ASP A 157 -2.78 -2.73 -18.53
CA ASP A 157 -1.75 -2.29 -19.48
C ASP A 157 -1.20 -0.88 -19.19
N ASN A 158 -1.94 -0.09 -18.41
CA ASN A 158 -1.53 1.25 -17.96
C ASN A 158 -0.83 1.24 -16.60
N SER A 159 -0.30 0.10 -16.17
CA SER A 159 0.44 -0.03 -14.93
C SER A 159 1.71 0.80 -14.95
N GLN A 160 2.08 1.37 -13.81
CA GLN A 160 3.23 2.25 -13.67
C GLN A 160 4.17 1.76 -12.58
N LEU A 161 5.44 1.57 -12.92
CA LEU A 161 6.50 1.33 -11.96
C LEU A 161 7.07 2.68 -11.50
N CYS A 162 6.78 3.04 -10.26
CA CYS A 162 7.20 4.29 -9.64
C CYS A 162 8.61 4.15 -9.05
N SER A 163 9.49 5.07 -9.38
CA SER A 163 10.87 5.18 -8.92
C SER A 163 11.10 6.49 -8.17
N ALA A 164 12.31 6.69 -7.64
CA ALA A 164 12.69 7.97 -7.02
C ALA A 164 12.55 9.17 -7.98
N LYS A 165 12.80 8.95 -9.27
CA LYS A 165 12.58 9.97 -10.31
C LYS A 165 11.10 10.34 -10.39
N TYR A 166 10.20 9.35 -10.40
CA TYR A 166 8.75 9.60 -10.44
C TYR A 166 8.28 10.44 -9.24
N VAL A 167 8.74 10.12 -8.02
CA VAL A 167 8.37 10.87 -6.81
C VAL A 167 8.83 12.32 -6.90
N ARG A 168 10.09 12.55 -7.30
CA ARG A 168 10.63 13.92 -7.47
C ARG A 168 9.88 14.72 -8.53
N GLU A 169 9.60 14.13 -9.68
CA GLU A 169 8.89 14.83 -10.77
C GLU A 169 7.46 15.17 -10.43
N LYS A 170 6.78 14.29 -9.67
CA LYS A 170 5.36 14.45 -9.35
C LYS A 170 5.11 15.32 -8.13
N PHE A 171 5.92 15.19 -7.08
CA PHE A 171 5.68 15.82 -5.77
C PHE A 171 6.73 16.88 -5.41
N GLY A 172 7.83 16.97 -6.14
CA GLY A 172 8.91 17.92 -5.88
C GLY A 172 9.79 17.56 -4.69
N VAL A 173 9.68 16.32 -4.15
CA VAL A 173 10.46 15.84 -3.01
C VAL A 173 11.11 14.49 -3.32
N SER A 174 12.19 14.16 -2.61
CA SER A 174 12.77 12.82 -2.66
C SER A 174 11.94 11.83 -1.85
N PRO A 175 12.03 10.51 -2.14
CA PRO A 175 11.27 9.49 -1.41
C PRO A 175 11.43 9.54 0.11
N ASP A 176 12.65 9.73 0.61
CA ASP A 176 12.95 9.84 2.04
C ASP A 176 12.29 11.04 2.74
N ARG A 177 11.78 12.02 1.96
CA ARG A 177 11.02 13.19 2.46
C ARG A 177 9.51 13.05 2.22
N TYR A 178 9.07 11.95 1.60
CA TYR A 178 7.68 11.82 1.19
C TYR A 178 6.70 11.74 2.37
N ALA A 179 7.07 11.07 3.46
CA ALA A 179 6.26 11.01 4.66
C ALA A 179 6.10 12.40 5.31
N ASP A 180 7.19 13.18 5.40
CA ASP A 180 7.16 14.56 5.93
C ASP A 180 6.36 15.50 5.00
N PHE A 181 6.45 15.28 3.68
CA PHE A 181 5.61 15.99 2.71
C PHE A 181 4.13 15.73 2.95
N LYS A 182 3.73 14.46 3.13
CA LYS A 182 2.33 14.12 3.44
C LYS A 182 1.89 14.65 4.80
N ALA A 183 2.76 14.65 5.81
CA ALA A 183 2.45 15.23 7.13
C ALA A 183 2.09 16.73 7.03
N LEU A 184 2.78 17.47 6.16
CA LEU A 184 2.52 18.91 5.92
C LEU A 184 1.23 19.13 5.13
N VAL A 185 1.03 18.38 4.04
CA VAL A 185 -0.11 18.56 3.10
C VAL A 185 -1.37 17.88 3.62
N GLY A 186 -1.23 16.81 4.39
CA GLY A 186 -2.30 15.92 4.81
C GLY A 186 -2.51 14.75 3.85
N ASP A 187 -3.32 13.79 4.30
CA ASP A 187 -3.78 12.64 3.51
C ASP A 187 -5.29 12.46 3.64
N THR A 188 -6.00 12.72 2.57
CA THR A 188 -7.46 12.58 2.56
C THR A 188 -7.91 11.11 2.53
N ALA A 189 -7.08 10.19 2.03
CA ALA A 189 -7.41 8.77 2.01
C ALA A 189 -7.49 8.20 3.43
N ASP A 190 -6.59 8.63 4.30
CA ASP A 190 -6.51 8.19 5.71
C ASP A 190 -7.09 9.21 6.70
N ASN A 191 -7.78 10.23 6.19
CA ASN A 191 -8.37 11.30 7.01
C ASN A 191 -7.35 12.08 7.87
N VAL A 192 -6.11 12.18 7.39
CA VAL A 192 -5.05 12.97 8.05
C VAL A 192 -5.11 14.41 7.55
N ARG A 193 -5.38 15.37 8.45
CA ARG A 193 -5.49 16.79 8.08
C ARG A 193 -4.12 17.45 8.08
N GLY A 194 -3.74 18.03 6.93
CA GLY A 194 -2.54 18.85 6.82
C GLY A 194 -2.72 20.23 7.45
N ILE A 195 -1.68 21.05 7.38
CA ILE A 195 -1.68 22.41 7.91
C ILE A 195 -2.34 23.38 6.93
N LYS A 196 -3.29 24.15 7.42
CA LYS A 196 -3.98 25.15 6.61
C LYS A 196 -3.00 26.13 5.97
N GLY A 197 -3.08 26.29 4.65
CA GLY A 197 -2.21 27.19 3.88
C GLY A 197 -0.89 26.55 3.42
N ILE A 198 -0.64 25.28 3.75
CA ILE A 198 0.49 24.49 3.25
C ILE A 198 -0.01 23.50 2.21
N GLY A 199 0.10 23.87 0.94
CA GLY A 199 -0.17 22.96 -0.18
C GLY A 199 1.13 22.31 -0.71
N PRO A 200 1.02 21.44 -1.73
CA PRO A 200 2.15 20.64 -2.23
C PRO A 200 3.40 21.45 -2.57
N LYS A 201 3.25 22.58 -3.26
CA LYS A 201 4.39 23.44 -3.62
C LYS A 201 5.07 24.05 -2.39
N THR A 202 4.28 24.49 -1.41
CA THR A 202 4.82 25.10 -0.18
C THR A 202 5.53 24.02 0.66
N ALA A 203 4.95 22.82 0.78
CA ALA A 203 5.55 21.71 1.50
C ALA A 203 6.90 21.30 0.86
N ALA A 204 6.94 21.14 -0.47
CA ALA A 204 8.19 20.84 -1.17
C ALA A 204 9.27 21.90 -0.97
N SER A 205 8.91 23.20 -1.05
CA SER A 205 9.87 24.29 -0.81
C SER A 205 10.36 24.35 0.63
N LEU A 206 9.51 24.03 1.62
CA LEU A 206 9.92 23.94 3.03
C LEU A 206 10.92 22.81 3.25
N LEU A 207 10.64 21.62 2.68
CA LEU A 207 11.52 20.45 2.78
C LEU A 207 12.85 20.68 2.05
N GLU A 208 12.84 21.39 0.92
CA GLU A 208 14.06 21.78 0.23
C GLU A 208 14.92 22.74 1.05
N ALA A 209 14.29 23.72 1.74
CA ALA A 209 14.99 24.73 2.50
C ALA A 209 15.50 24.22 3.87
N TYR A 210 14.74 23.37 4.55
CA TYR A 210 14.99 22.97 5.95
C TYR A 210 15.29 21.49 6.14
N GLY A 211 15.25 20.70 5.08
CA GLY A 211 15.59 19.27 5.06
C GLY A 211 14.42 18.36 5.39
N ASP A 212 13.98 18.29 6.62
CA ASP A 212 12.90 17.40 7.09
C ASP A 212 11.91 18.15 7.99
N LEU A 213 10.91 17.44 8.50
CA LEU A 213 9.88 18.02 9.35
C LEU A 213 10.46 18.65 10.62
N GLU A 214 11.41 18.00 11.28
CA GLU A 214 12.03 18.54 12.50
C GLU A 214 12.90 19.76 12.18
N GLY A 215 13.59 19.77 11.04
CA GLY A 215 14.30 20.95 10.54
C GLY A 215 13.35 22.13 10.28
N ILE A 216 12.19 21.88 9.68
CA ILE A 216 11.15 22.89 9.47
C ILE A 216 10.64 23.44 10.82
N LEU A 217 10.32 22.57 11.77
CA LEU A 217 9.77 22.96 13.07
C LEU A 217 10.81 23.73 13.91
N SER A 218 12.06 23.29 13.89
CA SER A 218 13.16 23.96 14.63
C SER A 218 13.45 25.37 14.09
N ASN A 219 13.24 25.60 12.80
CA ASN A 219 13.46 26.88 12.13
C ASN A 219 12.16 27.64 11.81
N ALA A 220 11.02 27.23 12.39
CA ALA A 220 9.73 27.81 12.07
C ALA A 220 9.66 29.33 12.34
N GLN A 221 10.37 29.81 13.34
CA GLN A 221 10.45 31.25 13.68
C GLN A 221 11.13 32.09 12.58
N ASP A 222 12.05 31.50 11.82
CA ASP A 222 12.83 32.16 10.78
C ASP A 222 12.14 32.14 9.41
N VAL A 223 10.95 31.49 9.31
CA VAL A 223 10.18 31.48 8.06
C VAL A 223 9.72 32.90 7.72
N PRO A 224 10.12 33.43 6.54
CA PRO A 224 9.90 34.84 6.22
C PRO A 224 8.42 35.25 6.14
N LYS A 225 7.59 34.37 5.60
CA LYS A 225 6.15 34.63 5.40
C LYS A 225 5.42 34.46 6.73
N LYS A 226 4.94 35.57 7.32
CA LYS A 226 4.27 35.60 8.61
C LYS A 226 3.17 34.56 8.78
N ALA A 227 2.21 34.49 7.83
CA ALA A 227 1.09 33.54 7.91
C ALA A 227 1.57 32.08 7.89
N LEU A 228 2.64 31.75 7.17
CA LEU A 228 3.21 30.40 7.11
C LEU A 228 3.95 30.08 8.42
N ARG A 229 4.71 31.04 8.96
CA ARG A 229 5.37 30.91 10.25
C ARG A 229 4.37 30.63 11.38
N GLU A 230 3.30 31.42 11.46
CA GLU A 230 2.24 31.26 12.45
C GLU A 230 1.58 29.86 12.31
N ALA A 231 1.23 29.46 11.09
CA ALA A 231 0.63 28.15 10.83
C ALA A 231 1.53 26.97 11.23
N LEU A 232 2.85 27.07 11.02
CA LEU A 232 3.81 26.05 11.45
C LEU A 232 3.95 25.97 12.96
N LEU A 233 4.01 27.13 13.64
CA LEU A 233 4.13 27.18 15.10
C LEU A 233 2.87 26.67 15.79
N GLU A 234 1.69 27.09 15.34
CA GLU A 234 0.41 26.62 15.86
C GLU A 234 0.16 25.13 15.55
N GLY A 235 0.62 24.67 14.37
CA GLY A 235 0.42 23.31 13.90
C GLY A 235 1.50 22.30 14.31
N ALA A 236 2.50 22.70 15.10
CA ALA A 236 3.68 21.86 15.37
C ALA A 236 3.33 20.48 15.97
N GLU A 237 2.45 20.45 16.97
CA GLU A 237 2.01 19.21 17.59
C GLU A 237 1.23 18.33 16.59
N ARG A 238 0.32 18.94 15.83
CA ARG A 238 -0.41 18.22 14.77
C ARG A 238 0.53 17.62 13.72
N LEU A 239 1.57 18.33 13.35
CA LEU A 239 2.56 17.82 12.38
C LEU A 239 3.34 16.61 12.91
N ARG A 240 3.66 16.56 14.21
CA ARG A 240 4.30 15.39 14.82
C ARG A 240 3.36 14.19 14.83
N ILE A 241 2.09 14.40 15.18
CA ILE A 241 1.05 13.35 15.11
C ILE A 241 0.91 12.85 13.66
N ASN A 242 0.77 13.75 12.70
CA ASN A 242 0.67 13.36 11.27
C ASN A 242 1.89 12.56 10.82
N SER A 243 3.10 12.97 11.21
CA SER A 243 4.32 12.24 10.89
C SER A 243 4.33 10.84 11.49
N ALA A 244 3.86 10.68 12.73
CA ALA A 244 3.76 9.37 13.38
C ALA A 244 2.70 8.47 12.74
N LEU A 245 1.61 9.02 12.22
CA LEU A 245 0.56 8.28 11.51
C LEU A 245 1.02 7.79 10.14
N ILE A 246 1.81 8.59 9.42
CA ILE A 246 2.18 8.37 8.01
C ILE A 246 3.48 7.58 7.88
N LYS A 247 4.43 7.75 8.80
CA LYS A 247 5.68 7.00 8.77
C LYS A 247 5.43 5.53 9.00
N LEU A 248 5.90 4.72 8.05
CA LEU A 248 5.82 3.27 8.16
C LEU A 248 6.90 2.78 9.12
N THR A 249 6.51 1.91 10.05
CA THR A 249 7.46 1.25 10.96
C THR A 249 8.06 0.02 10.30
N ASN A 250 9.30 -0.30 10.69
CA ASN A 250 10.02 -1.48 10.19
C ASN A 250 10.47 -2.39 11.34
N SER A 251 10.03 -2.12 12.55
CA SER A 251 10.39 -2.87 13.75
C SER A 251 9.49 -4.08 14.02
N VAL A 252 8.79 -4.55 12.99
CA VAL A 252 7.86 -5.69 13.07
C VAL A 252 8.53 -7.00 12.67
N SER A 253 8.13 -8.09 13.30
CA SER A 253 8.54 -9.44 12.86
C SER A 253 7.87 -9.78 11.53
N LEU A 254 8.66 -10.19 10.54
CA LEU A 254 8.14 -10.55 9.23
C LEU A 254 7.50 -11.94 9.26
N PRO A 255 6.38 -12.16 8.55
CA PRO A 255 5.65 -13.43 8.57
C PRO A 255 6.40 -14.56 7.84
N PHE A 256 7.30 -14.25 6.92
CA PHE A 256 8.07 -15.21 6.14
C PHE A 256 9.53 -14.78 6.02
N SER A 257 10.43 -15.74 6.07
CA SER A 257 11.80 -15.57 5.58
C SER A 257 11.81 -15.42 4.05
N LEU A 258 12.93 -14.97 3.49
CA LEU A 258 13.05 -14.84 2.04
C LEU A 258 12.94 -16.20 1.33
N GLU A 259 13.52 -17.25 1.93
CA GLU A 259 13.49 -18.62 1.40
C GLU A 259 12.06 -19.16 1.29
N GLU A 260 11.19 -18.80 2.20
CA GLU A 260 9.77 -19.20 2.18
C GLU A 260 8.97 -18.47 1.08
N THR A 261 9.50 -17.37 0.53
CA THR A 261 8.87 -16.61 -0.54
C THR A 261 9.35 -16.98 -1.95
N VAL A 262 10.24 -17.97 -2.08
CA VAL A 262 10.71 -18.42 -3.39
C VAL A 262 9.56 -18.85 -4.27
N TYR A 263 9.53 -18.31 -5.49
CA TYR A 263 8.45 -18.55 -6.44
C TYR A 263 8.95 -19.24 -7.71
N PHE A 264 8.29 -20.34 -8.06
CA PHE A 264 8.51 -21.04 -9.31
C PHE A 264 7.39 -20.71 -10.30
N PRO A 265 7.71 -20.07 -11.45
CA PRO A 265 6.68 -19.66 -12.40
C PRO A 265 5.83 -20.81 -12.89
N LYS A 266 4.53 -20.71 -12.70
CA LYS A 266 3.52 -21.63 -13.27
C LYS A 266 2.84 -20.92 -14.43
N ASN A 267 2.86 -21.53 -15.62
CA ASN A 267 2.21 -21.00 -16.82
C ASN A 267 0.69 -21.25 -16.78
N LEU A 268 0.05 -20.78 -15.72
CA LEU A 268 -1.38 -20.93 -15.50
C LEU A 268 -2.15 -19.68 -15.96
N THR A 269 -3.34 -19.91 -16.50
CA THR A 269 -4.33 -18.86 -16.76
C THR A 269 -5.22 -18.68 -15.54
N THR A 270 -5.83 -17.50 -15.43
CA THR A 270 -6.83 -17.21 -14.39
C THR A 270 -7.95 -18.24 -14.38
N ARG A 271 -8.40 -18.68 -15.57
CA ARG A 271 -9.46 -19.67 -15.70
C ARG A 271 -9.04 -21.02 -15.10
N GLU A 272 -7.85 -21.52 -15.40
CA GLU A 272 -7.34 -22.78 -14.84
C GLU A 272 -7.29 -22.71 -13.32
N VAL A 273 -6.73 -21.66 -12.74
CA VAL A 273 -6.69 -21.48 -11.28
C VAL A 273 -8.09 -21.51 -10.68
N LEU A 274 -9.03 -20.73 -11.24
CA LEU A 274 -10.39 -20.65 -10.71
C LEU A 274 -11.20 -21.94 -10.90
N THR A 275 -10.87 -22.73 -11.90
CA THR A 275 -11.49 -24.06 -12.12
C THR A 275 -10.97 -25.05 -11.08
N GLU A 276 -9.68 -25.09 -10.83
CA GLU A 276 -9.07 -25.99 -9.84
C GLU A 276 -9.56 -25.74 -8.41
N ILE A 277 -9.77 -24.49 -8.04
CA ILE A 277 -10.31 -24.14 -6.71
C ILE A 277 -11.85 -24.23 -6.63
N GLY A 278 -12.53 -24.70 -7.71
CA GLY A 278 -13.98 -24.92 -7.73
C GLY A 278 -14.84 -23.66 -7.88
N VAL A 279 -14.24 -22.49 -8.16
CA VAL A 279 -14.98 -21.23 -8.40
C VAL A 279 -15.64 -21.22 -9.77
N LEU A 280 -15.00 -21.82 -10.77
CA LEU A 280 -15.55 -22.04 -12.13
C LEU A 280 -15.71 -23.54 -12.40
N GLN A 281 -16.64 -23.88 -13.29
CA GLN A 281 -16.81 -25.28 -13.78
C GLN A 281 -15.77 -25.64 -14.84
N SER A 282 -15.31 -26.89 -14.78
CA SER A 282 -14.60 -27.50 -15.88
C SER A 282 -15.52 -27.52 -17.13
N ARG A 283 -14.97 -27.23 -18.28
CA ARG A 283 -15.71 -27.35 -19.56
C ARG A 283 -15.87 -28.80 -19.95
#